data_c26819099b679b6f8ff30d25107606ba
#
_entry.id   c26819099b679b6f8ff30d25107606ba
#
_cell.length_a   1.000
_cell.length_b   1.000
_cell.length_c   1.000
_cell.angle_alpha   90.00
_cell.angle_beta   90.00
_cell.angle_gamma   90.00
#
_symmetry.space_group_name_H-M   'P 1'
#
loop_
_entity.id
_entity.type
_entity.pdbx_description
1 polymer ?
#
loop_
_entity_poly.entity_id
_entity_poly.type
_entity_poly.pdbx_seq_one_letter_code
_entity_poly.pdbx_strand_id
1 'polypeptide(L)'
;EAAPHAADPACAPAMVAMPDALGDLDLRPTDSQATAVWGDPAAVVLRCGAEVPGPTTDRCISVDGIDWVIRDEDENWRITTYGRDPAVEVLFGKDQASSDTVMVGLSSAVAQIESSGGCVSVQDATPVG
;
A
#
# COMPACT_ATOMS: atom_id res chain seq x y z
N GLU A 1 -10.40 -4.32 10.24
CA GLU A 1 -10.14 -3.39 11.35
C GLU A 1 -9.47 -2.13 10.83
N ALA A 2 -9.95 -0.97 11.25
CA ALA A 2 -9.44 0.30 10.76
C ALA A 2 -8.02 0.59 11.28
N ALA A 3 -7.24 1.31 10.48
CA ALA A 3 -5.91 1.74 10.86
C ALA A 3 -5.99 2.91 11.86
N PRO A 4 -4.89 3.21 12.58
CA PRO A 4 -4.91 4.27 13.60
C PRO A 4 -5.34 5.63 13.08
N HIS A 5 -5.01 5.96 11.85
CA HIS A 5 -5.34 7.26 11.25
C HIS A 5 -6.38 7.15 10.15
N ALA A 6 -7.28 6.18 10.27
CA ALA A 6 -8.30 5.92 9.24
C ALA A 6 -9.21 7.11 9.00
N ALA A 7 -9.35 8.00 9.98
CA ALA A 7 -10.21 9.16 9.85
C ALA A 7 -9.54 10.33 9.13
N ASP A 8 -8.29 10.20 8.72
CA ASP A 8 -7.58 11.27 8.03
C ASP A 8 -8.32 11.59 6.71
N PRO A 9 -8.71 12.86 6.49
CA PRO A 9 -9.45 13.21 5.27
C PRO A 9 -8.70 12.89 3.99
N ALA A 10 -7.38 12.83 4.02
CA ALA A 10 -6.60 12.51 2.83
C ALA A 10 -6.81 11.07 2.36
N CYS A 11 -7.36 10.21 3.21
CA CYS A 11 -7.70 8.85 2.79
C CYS A 11 -8.89 8.83 1.82
N ALA A 12 -9.80 9.80 1.89
CA ALA A 12 -11.03 9.74 1.10
C ALA A 12 -10.79 9.68 -0.41
N PRO A 13 -9.95 10.56 -1.01
CA PRO A 13 -9.71 10.46 -2.45
C PRO A 13 -9.08 9.13 -2.86
N ALA A 14 -8.19 8.60 -2.02
CA ALA A 14 -7.55 7.32 -2.31
C ALA A 14 -8.59 6.19 -2.29
N MET A 15 -9.49 6.21 -1.30
CA MET A 15 -10.51 5.16 -1.18
C MET A 15 -11.49 5.20 -2.34
N VAL A 16 -11.86 6.40 -2.79
CA VAL A 16 -12.76 6.54 -3.94
C VAL A 16 -12.12 6.00 -5.21
N ALA A 17 -10.80 6.12 -5.33
CA ALA A 17 -10.08 5.71 -6.52
C ALA A 17 -9.66 4.24 -6.51
N MET A 18 -10.03 3.47 -5.48
CA MET A 18 -9.65 2.05 -5.42
C MET A 18 -10.19 1.27 -6.60
N PRO A 19 -9.39 0.36 -7.18
CA PRO A 19 -9.84 -0.40 -8.35
C PRO A 19 -10.91 -1.41 -7.98
N ASP A 20 -11.79 -1.70 -8.94
CA ASP A 20 -12.84 -2.70 -8.76
C ASP A 20 -12.28 -4.12 -8.66
N ALA A 21 -11.08 -4.32 -9.16
CA ALA A 21 -10.45 -5.64 -9.14
C ALA A 21 -8.94 -5.49 -9.09
N LEU A 22 -8.31 -6.48 -8.48
CA LEU A 22 -6.86 -6.67 -8.51
C LEU A 22 -6.62 -8.05 -9.12
N GLY A 23 -6.25 -8.09 -10.40
CA GLY A 23 -6.19 -9.37 -11.11
C GLY A 23 -7.57 -10.00 -11.14
N ASP A 24 -7.67 -11.23 -10.63
CA ASP A 24 -8.94 -11.97 -10.59
C ASP A 24 -9.74 -11.69 -9.32
N LEU A 25 -9.24 -10.85 -8.44
CA LEU A 25 -9.86 -10.61 -7.14
C LEU A 25 -10.73 -9.37 -7.20
N ASP A 26 -12.02 -9.55 -6.89
CA ASP A 26 -12.98 -8.45 -6.93
C ASP A 26 -13.00 -7.67 -5.63
N LEU A 27 -13.20 -6.37 -5.74
CA LEU A 27 -13.37 -5.49 -4.59
C LEU A 27 -14.67 -5.84 -3.87
N ARG A 28 -14.59 -5.96 -2.55
CA ARG A 28 -15.72 -6.34 -1.72
C ARG A 28 -16.09 -5.20 -0.79
N PRO A 29 -17.38 -5.10 -0.45
CA PRO A 29 -17.78 -4.09 0.54
C PRO A 29 -17.18 -4.41 1.92
N THR A 30 -16.88 -3.36 2.66
CA THR A 30 -16.40 -3.47 4.04
C THR A 30 -17.00 -2.31 4.82
N ASP A 31 -17.25 -2.55 6.10
CA ASP A 31 -17.79 -1.52 6.98
C ASP A 31 -16.70 -0.87 7.84
N SER A 32 -15.44 -1.25 7.66
CA SER A 32 -14.33 -0.60 8.35
C SER A 32 -13.91 0.64 7.60
N GLN A 33 -13.71 1.72 8.34
CA GLN A 33 -13.33 3.00 7.75
C GLN A 33 -11.98 2.91 7.04
N ALA A 34 -11.90 3.45 5.83
CA ALA A 34 -10.69 3.54 5.03
C ALA A 34 -10.02 2.17 4.83
N THR A 35 -10.84 1.15 4.66
CA THR A 35 -10.40 -0.22 4.44
C THR A 35 -10.97 -0.73 3.13
N ALA A 36 -10.18 -1.46 2.36
CA ALA A 36 -10.64 -2.08 1.12
C ALA A 36 -10.20 -3.54 1.12
N VAL A 37 -11.05 -4.42 0.60
CA VAL A 37 -10.80 -5.85 0.60
C VAL A 37 -11.10 -6.39 -0.79
N TRP A 38 -10.21 -7.21 -1.30
CA TRP A 38 -10.40 -7.91 -2.58
C TRP A 38 -10.36 -9.41 -2.34
N GLY A 39 -11.26 -10.11 -2.99
CA GLY A 39 -11.33 -11.55 -2.92
C GLY A 39 -12.30 -12.07 -1.88
N ASP A 40 -12.83 -13.27 -2.12
CA ASP A 40 -13.75 -13.95 -1.20
C ASP A 40 -13.36 -15.42 -1.14
N PRO A 41 -12.72 -15.88 -0.04
CA PRO A 41 -12.38 -15.10 1.16
C PRO A 41 -11.34 -14.02 0.88
N ALA A 42 -11.18 -13.12 1.83
CA ALA A 42 -10.31 -11.96 1.66
C ALA A 42 -8.88 -12.39 1.32
N ALA A 43 -8.40 -11.93 0.18
CA ALA A 43 -7.04 -12.24 -0.28
C ALA A 43 -6.11 -11.03 -0.15
N VAL A 44 -6.63 -9.83 -0.37
CA VAL A 44 -5.88 -8.59 -0.25
C VAL A 44 -6.67 -7.65 0.65
N VAL A 45 -6.03 -7.14 1.69
CA VAL A 45 -6.65 -6.20 2.64
C VAL A 45 -5.81 -4.93 2.69
N LEU A 46 -6.44 -3.81 2.40
CA LEU A 46 -5.79 -2.50 2.39
C LEU A 46 -6.37 -1.63 3.49
N ARG A 47 -5.50 -0.90 4.18
CA ARG A 47 -5.92 0.09 5.17
C ARG A 47 -5.20 1.39 4.90
N CYS A 48 -5.95 2.47 4.77
CA CYS A 48 -5.40 3.81 4.69
C CYS A 48 -5.36 4.41 6.08
N GLY A 49 -4.30 5.14 6.40
CA GLY A 49 -4.14 5.74 7.73
C GLY A 49 -3.21 4.95 8.62
N ALA A 50 -2.39 4.08 8.06
CA ALA A 50 -1.37 3.37 8.81
C ALA A 50 -0.28 4.33 9.27
N GLU A 51 0.53 3.87 10.23
CA GLU A 51 1.67 4.66 10.68
C GLU A 51 2.64 4.86 9.52
N VAL A 52 3.13 6.09 9.39
CA VAL A 52 4.10 6.42 8.34
C VAL A 52 5.42 5.75 8.69
N PRO A 53 5.98 4.92 7.80
CA PRO A 53 7.26 4.27 8.11
C PRO A 53 8.38 5.29 8.22
N GLY A 54 9.20 5.13 9.25
CA GLY A 54 10.43 5.89 9.37
C GLY A 54 11.55 5.21 8.60
N PRO A 55 12.78 5.70 8.74
CA PRO A 55 13.92 5.04 8.11
C PRO A 55 13.97 3.58 8.52
N THR A 56 14.20 2.71 7.54
CA THR A 56 14.13 1.28 7.77
C THR A 56 15.16 0.56 6.91
N THR A 57 15.58 -0.61 7.37
CA THR A 57 16.39 -1.51 6.58
C THR A 57 15.55 -2.48 5.77
N ASP A 58 14.24 -2.43 5.92
CA ASP A 58 13.35 -3.23 5.09
C ASP A 58 13.49 -2.82 3.63
N ARG A 59 13.23 -3.78 2.76
CA ARG A 59 13.33 -3.55 1.33
C ARG A 59 12.34 -2.48 0.88
N CYS A 60 12.80 -1.55 0.07
CA CYS A 60 11.98 -0.49 -0.47
C CYS A 60 12.06 -0.52 -1.98
N ILE A 61 10.90 -0.57 -2.65
CA ILE A 61 10.87 -0.55 -4.11
C ILE A 61 9.88 0.48 -4.61
N SER A 62 10.10 0.94 -5.83
CA SER A 62 9.26 1.93 -6.47
C SER A 62 8.57 1.29 -7.67
N VAL A 63 7.25 1.41 -7.74
CA VAL A 63 6.43 0.90 -8.84
C VAL A 63 5.47 2.00 -9.26
N ASP A 64 5.56 2.42 -10.52
CA ASP A 64 4.68 3.46 -11.09
C ASP A 64 4.67 4.73 -10.26
N GLY A 65 5.82 5.11 -9.72
CA GLY A 65 5.95 6.33 -8.95
C GLY A 65 5.53 6.21 -7.49
N ILE A 66 5.11 5.04 -7.06
CA ILE A 66 4.74 4.79 -5.66
C ILE A 66 5.84 3.97 -5.01
N ASP A 67 6.34 4.45 -3.88
CA ASP A 67 7.38 3.75 -3.15
C ASP A 67 6.77 2.94 -2.02
N TRP A 68 7.19 1.68 -1.91
CA TRP A 68 6.66 0.73 -0.96
C TRP A 68 7.77 0.11 -0.14
N VAL A 69 7.55 0.03 1.17
CA VAL A 69 8.39 -0.77 2.07
C VAL A 69 7.78 -2.16 2.13
N ILE A 70 8.59 -3.19 1.90
CA ILE A 70 8.10 -4.57 1.81
C ILE A 70 8.60 -5.35 3.00
N ARG A 71 7.68 -6.02 3.69
CA ARG A 71 8.00 -6.90 4.80
C ARG A 71 7.50 -8.29 4.51
N ASP A 72 8.42 -9.25 4.63
CA ASP A 72 8.10 -10.67 4.48
C ASP A 72 7.54 -11.18 5.80
N GLU A 73 6.29 -11.65 5.77
CA GLU A 73 5.63 -12.20 6.97
C GLU A 73 5.20 -13.63 6.68
N ASP A 74 6.18 -14.47 6.35
CA ASP A 74 5.99 -15.90 6.09
C ASP A 74 5.10 -16.15 4.87
N GLU A 75 3.82 -16.43 5.07
CA GLU A 75 2.90 -16.73 3.98
C GLU A 75 2.32 -15.49 3.36
N ASN A 76 2.59 -14.33 3.94
CA ASN A 76 2.01 -13.07 3.50
C ASN A 76 3.10 -12.05 3.20
N TRP A 77 2.75 -11.10 2.32
CA TRP A 77 3.50 -9.87 2.17
C TRP A 77 2.74 -8.76 2.85
N ARG A 78 3.44 -7.93 3.60
CA ARG A 78 2.90 -6.67 4.11
C ARG A 78 3.67 -5.55 3.44
N ILE A 79 2.98 -4.71 2.69
CA ILE A 79 3.60 -3.57 2.02
C ILE A 79 2.97 -2.29 2.55
N THR A 80 3.79 -1.27 2.72
CA THR A 80 3.34 0.02 3.27
C THR A 80 3.98 1.12 2.43
N THR A 81 3.19 2.12 2.05
CA THR A 81 3.72 3.24 1.27
C THR A 81 4.76 4.00 2.08
N TYR A 82 5.80 4.48 1.41
CA TYR A 82 6.85 5.26 2.02
C TYR A 82 6.82 6.67 1.43
N GLY A 83 6.93 7.66 2.32
CA GLY A 83 6.94 9.05 1.87
C GLY A 83 5.56 9.65 1.64
N ARG A 84 4.50 8.98 2.08
CA ARG A 84 3.13 9.49 1.99
C ARG A 84 2.47 9.43 3.35
N ASP A 85 1.74 10.48 3.69
CA ASP A 85 1.06 10.59 4.98
C ASP A 85 -0.37 11.07 4.71
N PRO A 86 -1.37 10.29 5.00
CA PRO A 86 -1.35 9.01 5.72
C PRO A 86 -0.74 7.88 4.88
N ALA A 87 -0.19 6.89 5.55
CA ALA A 87 0.37 5.75 4.86
C ALA A 87 -0.74 4.75 4.50
N VAL A 88 -0.50 4.00 3.44
CA VAL A 88 -1.40 2.92 3.01
C VAL A 88 -0.68 1.60 3.24
N GLU A 89 -1.33 0.71 3.96
CA GLU A 89 -0.79 -0.61 4.28
C GLU A 89 -1.62 -1.67 3.58
N VAL A 90 -0.95 -2.63 2.95
CA VAL A 90 -1.64 -3.73 2.26
C VAL A 90 -1.05 -5.04 2.72
N LEU A 91 -1.92 -5.96 3.11
CA LEU A 91 -1.55 -7.31 3.50
C LEU A 91 -2.17 -8.28 2.51
N PHE A 92 -1.39 -9.18 1.94
CA PHE A 92 -1.92 -10.16 1.01
C PHE A 92 -1.11 -11.45 1.06
N GLY A 93 -1.80 -12.57 0.77
CA GLY A 93 -1.15 -13.87 0.74
C GLY A 93 -0.27 -14.02 -0.49
N LYS A 94 0.92 -14.58 -0.30
CA LYS A 94 1.87 -14.79 -1.40
C LYS A 94 1.30 -15.69 -2.48
N ASP A 95 0.43 -16.62 -2.08
CA ASP A 95 -0.21 -17.56 -3.00
C ASP A 95 -1.46 -17.01 -3.66
N GLN A 96 -1.96 -15.87 -3.21
CA GLN A 96 -3.27 -15.37 -3.62
C GLN A 96 -3.17 -14.18 -4.57
N ALA A 97 -2.09 -13.44 -4.50
CA ALA A 97 -1.88 -12.29 -5.37
C ALA A 97 -0.39 -12.08 -5.54
N SER A 98 0.00 -11.61 -6.72
CA SER A 98 1.39 -11.25 -6.94
C SER A 98 1.60 -9.80 -6.48
N SER A 99 2.80 -9.51 -6.00
CA SER A 99 3.13 -8.15 -5.57
C SER A 99 3.01 -7.16 -6.73
N ASP A 100 3.36 -7.57 -7.93
CA ASP A 100 3.24 -6.69 -9.11
C ASP A 100 1.79 -6.32 -9.36
N THR A 101 0.87 -7.29 -9.32
CA THR A 101 -0.55 -7.03 -9.53
C THR A 101 -1.08 -6.04 -8.50
N VAL A 102 -0.70 -6.23 -7.23
CA VAL A 102 -1.15 -5.37 -6.16
C VAL A 102 -0.60 -3.96 -6.32
N MET A 103 0.72 -3.83 -6.50
CA MET A 103 1.37 -2.53 -6.57
C MET A 103 0.95 -1.73 -7.80
N VAL A 104 0.90 -2.38 -8.96
CA VAL A 104 0.50 -1.70 -10.19
C VAL A 104 -0.98 -1.33 -10.09
N GLY A 105 -1.81 -2.24 -9.62
CA GLY A 105 -3.25 -1.99 -9.53
C GLY A 105 -3.63 -0.88 -8.58
N LEU A 106 -2.83 -0.65 -7.53
CA LEU A 106 -3.12 0.36 -6.52
C LEU A 106 -2.45 1.70 -6.79
N SER A 107 -1.61 1.79 -7.81
CA SER A 107 -0.79 3.00 -8.03
C SER A 107 -1.63 4.26 -8.18
N SER A 108 -2.69 4.22 -8.97
CA SER A 108 -3.51 5.41 -9.21
C SER A 108 -4.24 5.87 -7.95
N ALA A 109 -4.71 4.92 -7.14
CA ALA A 109 -5.41 5.25 -5.90
C ALA A 109 -4.45 5.86 -4.89
N VAL A 110 -3.29 5.24 -4.71
CA VAL A 110 -2.30 5.72 -3.74
C VAL A 110 -1.74 7.07 -4.16
N ALA A 111 -1.65 7.33 -5.46
CA ALA A 111 -1.17 8.60 -5.98
C ALA A 111 -2.04 9.79 -5.56
N GLN A 112 -3.28 9.54 -5.11
CA GLN A 112 -4.14 10.60 -4.59
C GLN A 112 -3.63 11.17 -3.27
N ILE A 113 -2.77 10.45 -2.57
CA ILE A 113 -2.16 10.92 -1.34
C ILE A 113 -0.83 11.57 -1.70
N GLU A 114 -0.64 12.81 -1.24
CA GLU A 114 0.53 13.58 -1.61
C GLU A 114 1.82 12.94 -1.10
N SER A 115 2.84 12.95 -1.94
CA SER A 115 4.16 12.43 -1.58
C SER A 115 5.03 13.53 -1.00
N SER A 116 5.71 13.22 0.10
CA SER A 116 6.66 14.16 0.71
C SER A 116 8.08 13.59 0.73
N GLY A 117 8.30 12.45 0.08
CA GLY A 117 9.62 11.82 0.03
C GLY A 117 9.53 10.50 -0.69
N GLY A 118 10.58 9.73 -0.63
CA GLY A 118 10.60 8.42 -1.29
C GLY A 118 11.64 7.52 -0.70
N CYS A 119 11.69 6.30 -1.23
CA CYS A 119 12.67 5.32 -0.81
C CYS A 119 14.09 5.80 -1.08
N VAL A 120 14.96 5.51 -0.13
CA VAL A 120 16.38 5.73 -0.32
C VAL A 120 17.03 4.35 -0.38
N SER A 121 17.27 3.87 -1.58
CA SER A 121 17.99 2.62 -1.77
C SER A 121 19.48 2.88 -1.62
N VAL A 122 20.27 1.79 -1.60
CA VAL A 122 21.70 1.93 -1.57
C VAL A 122 22.19 2.76 -2.75
N GLN A 123 21.58 2.56 -3.91
CA GLN A 123 21.96 3.32 -5.11
C GLN A 123 21.55 4.77 -5.00
N ASP A 124 20.38 5.02 -4.46
CA ASP A 124 19.89 6.40 -4.30
C ASP A 124 20.64 7.11 -3.19
N ALA A 125 21.06 6.36 -2.17
CA ALA A 125 21.82 6.93 -1.08
C ALA A 125 23.28 7.21 -1.47
N THR A 126 23.75 6.60 -2.52
CA THR A 126 25.11 6.83 -2.99
C THR A 126 25.22 8.26 -3.48
N PRO A 127 26.16 9.04 -2.94
CA PRO A 127 26.31 10.39 -3.42
C PRO A 127 26.57 10.39 -4.91
N VAL A 128 25.77 11.15 -5.60
CA VAL A 128 25.94 11.26 -7.03
C VAL A 128 27.01 12.28 -7.29
N GLY A 129 28.02 11.81 -7.83
CA GLY A 129 29.16 12.68 -8.11
C GLY A 129 30.04 12.70 -6.98
#